data_b54efe545546a5629839da9b7c5dfa4a
#
_entry.id   b54efe545546a5629839da9b7c5dfa4a
#
_cell.length_a   1.000
_cell.length_b   1.000
_cell.length_c   1.000
_cell.angle_alpha   90.00
_cell.angle_beta   90.00
_cell.angle_gamma   90.00
#
_symmetry.space_group_name_H-M   'P 1'
#
loop_
_entity.id
_entity.type
_entity.pdbx_description
1 polymer ?
#
loop_
_entity_poly.entity_id
_entity_poly.type
_entity_poly.pdbx_seq_one_letter_code
_entity_poly.pdbx_strand_id
1 'polypeptide(L)'
;MVTTHSPLFIDVSRDNTTIIRVERIEGEIKGTTVFRPNKVQLGEDDRQRLKLLNICDPHVTEFFFGGHSIIVEGDTEYTAFKYIMSLNPDSFKDVHIIRARGKATIVSLIKILNHFNSRYSVLHDSDYPCLQNGNRNPAWTINQSIVEAVYEHADVSKVRLIANLKNFKAVYLSKEVSGEKPYNALMELMGDPDISNNVKSLLESLIDHTAATPQGCLEWEDITTLKAHYDDWEIANAQ
;
A
#
# COMPACT_ATOMS: atom_id res chain seq x y z
N MET A 1 -4.28 22.01 22.51
CA MET A 1 -4.99 21.65 21.27
C MET A 1 -4.35 22.43 20.13
N VAL A 2 -4.02 21.77 19.03
CA VAL A 2 -3.44 22.39 17.83
C VAL A 2 -4.34 22.03 16.65
N THR A 3 -4.61 22.98 15.76
CA THR A 3 -5.24 22.73 14.46
C THR A 3 -4.18 22.88 13.39
N THR A 4 -4.09 21.92 12.48
CA THR A 4 -3.04 21.88 11.47
C THR A 4 -3.53 21.24 10.19
N HIS A 5 -2.94 21.63 9.06
CA HIS A 5 -2.97 20.91 7.77
C HIS A 5 -1.60 20.33 7.43
N SER A 6 -0.64 20.34 8.34
CA SER A 6 0.68 19.80 8.13
C SER A 6 0.79 18.37 8.68
N PRO A 7 1.17 17.39 7.86
CA PRO A 7 1.38 16.01 8.30
C PRO A 7 2.47 15.88 9.37
N LEU A 8 3.43 16.81 9.39
CA LEU A 8 4.55 16.81 10.35
C LEU A 8 4.12 16.90 11.82
N PHE A 9 2.91 17.41 12.10
CA PHE A 9 2.38 17.49 13.46
C PHE A 9 1.55 16.29 13.88
N ILE A 10 1.36 15.32 12.99
CA ILE A 10 0.56 14.12 13.23
C ILE A 10 1.50 12.97 13.58
N ASP A 11 1.42 12.49 14.82
CA ASP A 11 2.15 11.31 15.27
C ASP A 11 1.15 10.28 15.82
N VAL A 12 0.89 9.26 14.99
CA VAL A 12 -0.06 8.17 15.29
C VAL A 12 0.49 7.13 16.26
N SER A 13 1.78 7.20 16.58
CA SER A 13 2.45 6.24 17.45
C SER A 13 2.41 6.61 18.95
N ARG A 14 1.99 7.83 19.28
CA ARG A 14 1.95 8.34 20.66
C ARG A 14 0.65 8.03 21.36
N ASP A 15 0.71 7.36 22.49
CA ASP A 15 -0.46 6.96 23.29
C ASP A 15 -1.37 8.12 23.74
N ASN A 16 -0.79 9.27 24.00
CA ASN A 16 -1.49 10.48 24.48
C ASN A 16 -1.97 11.40 23.37
N THR A 17 -1.83 11.00 22.11
CA THR A 17 -2.32 11.78 20.98
C THR A 17 -3.80 11.49 20.76
N THR A 18 -4.57 12.55 20.60
CA THR A 18 -5.94 12.47 20.07
C THR A 18 -5.99 13.27 18.80
N ILE A 19 -6.30 12.61 17.69
CA ILE A 19 -6.47 13.25 16.39
C ILE A 19 -7.97 13.36 16.13
N ILE A 20 -8.44 14.55 15.81
CA ILE A 20 -9.82 14.82 15.42
C ILE A 20 -9.78 15.25 13.96
N ARG A 21 -10.25 14.37 13.07
CA ARG A 21 -10.41 14.66 11.66
C ARG A 21 -11.80 15.25 11.44
N VAL A 22 -11.84 16.46 10.89
CA VAL A 22 -13.09 17.14 10.50
C VAL A 22 -13.17 17.17 8.99
N GLU A 23 -14.20 16.53 8.45
CA GLU A 23 -14.41 16.45 6.99
C GLU A 23 -15.51 17.43 6.57
N ARG A 24 -15.24 18.18 5.49
CA ARG A 24 -16.23 18.97 4.78
C ARG A 24 -16.51 18.34 3.43
N ILE A 25 -17.80 18.16 3.12
CA ILE A 25 -18.26 17.75 1.80
C ILE A 25 -19.27 18.82 1.36
N GLU A 26 -19.04 19.41 0.18
CA GLU A 26 -19.91 20.47 -0.38
C GLU A 26 -20.13 21.68 0.58
N GLY A 27 -19.09 22.01 1.35
CA GLY A 27 -19.12 23.14 2.28
C GLY A 27 -19.71 22.85 3.66
N GLU A 28 -20.36 21.72 3.86
CA GLU A 28 -20.92 21.31 5.16
C GLU A 28 -19.99 20.36 5.91
N ILE A 29 -19.98 20.47 7.24
CA ILE A 29 -19.26 19.52 8.10
C ILE A 29 -20.06 18.21 8.12
N LYS A 30 -19.56 17.17 7.46
CA LYS A 30 -20.24 15.86 7.35
C LYS A 30 -19.78 14.82 8.37
N GLY A 31 -18.73 15.10 9.14
CA GLY A 31 -18.31 14.17 10.17
C GLY A 31 -17.08 14.63 10.94
N THR A 32 -16.95 14.07 12.11
CA THR A 32 -15.74 14.11 12.91
C THR A 32 -15.35 12.71 13.30
N THR A 33 -14.17 12.26 12.89
CA THR A 33 -13.61 10.99 13.35
C THR A 33 -12.55 11.27 14.40
N VAL A 34 -12.65 10.62 15.55
CA VAL A 34 -11.70 10.74 16.64
C VAL A 34 -10.81 9.52 16.67
N PHE A 35 -9.55 9.71 16.37
CA PHE A 35 -8.53 8.68 16.51
C PHE A 35 -7.82 8.81 17.85
N ARG A 36 -7.70 7.67 18.54
CA ARG A 36 -6.87 7.50 19.73
C ARG A 36 -6.13 6.16 19.60
N PRO A 37 -4.80 6.11 19.66
CA PRO A 37 -4.03 4.89 19.49
C PRO A 37 -4.44 3.75 20.42
N ASN A 38 -4.89 4.07 21.63
CA ASN A 38 -5.36 3.09 22.61
C ASN A 38 -6.79 2.56 22.35
N LYS A 39 -7.53 3.14 21.41
CA LYS A 39 -8.88 2.68 21.01
C LYS A 39 -8.88 1.95 19.68
N VAL A 40 -7.83 2.09 18.89
CA VAL A 40 -7.59 1.27 17.70
C VAL A 40 -6.90 0.00 18.17
N GLN A 41 -7.23 -1.15 17.61
CA GLN A 41 -6.60 -2.44 17.97
C GLN A 41 -5.15 -2.53 17.45
N LEU A 42 -4.32 -1.56 17.85
CA LEU A 42 -2.89 -1.53 17.57
C LEU A 42 -2.15 -2.25 18.70
N GLY A 43 -1.51 -3.36 18.35
CA GLY A 43 -0.58 -4.05 19.23
C GLY A 43 0.70 -3.22 19.45
N GLU A 44 1.56 -3.68 20.37
CA GLU A 44 2.85 -3.02 20.63
C GLU A 44 3.72 -3.00 19.37
N ASP A 45 3.76 -4.09 18.63
CA ASP A 45 4.49 -4.18 17.36
C ASP A 45 3.98 -3.19 16.30
N ASP A 46 2.65 -3.01 16.20
CA ASP A 46 2.06 -2.03 15.29
C ASP A 46 2.54 -0.61 15.62
N ARG A 47 2.55 -0.25 16.91
CA ARG A 47 2.99 1.07 17.36
C ARG A 47 4.46 1.33 17.08
N GLN A 48 5.31 0.31 17.30
CA GLN A 48 6.74 0.42 17.01
C GLN A 48 7.00 0.59 15.50
N ARG A 49 6.29 -0.16 14.66
CA ARG A 49 6.39 -0.01 13.19
C ARG A 49 5.94 1.37 12.73
N LEU A 50 4.79 1.84 13.22
CA LEU A 50 4.28 3.17 12.90
C LEU A 50 5.19 4.28 13.39
N LYS A 51 5.82 4.13 14.57
CA LYS A 51 6.82 5.07 15.08
C LYS A 51 8.04 5.12 14.16
N LEU A 52 8.56 3.97 13.76
CA LEU A 52 9.68 3.91 12.83
C LEU A 52 9.31 4.54 11.48
N LEU A 53 8.13 4.23 10.96
CA LEU A 53 7.63 4.78 9.71
C LEU A 53 7.54 6.30 9.78
N ASN A 54 6.96 6.85 10.84
CA ASN A 54 6.82 8.30 11.03
C ASN A 54 8.17 9.03 11.15
N ILE A 55 9.18 8.39 11.75
CA ILE A 55 10.56 8.92 11.81
C ILE A 55 11.20 8.92 10.41
N CYS A 56 10.98 7.86 9.63
CA CYS A 56 11.59 7.71 8.31
C CYS A 56 10.88 8.52 7.22
N ASP A 57 9.58 8.75 7.38
CA ASP A 57 8.75 9.45 6.41
C ASP A 57 7.70 10.30 7.14
N PRO A 58 8.02 11.55 7.50
CA PRO A 58 7.08 12.43 8.18
C PRO A 58 5.82 12.76 7.37
N HIS A 59 5.84 12.53 6.06
CA HIS A 59 4.71 12.74 5.17
C HIS A 59 3.75 11.55 5.10
N VAL A 60 4.09 10.43 5.74
CA VAL A 60 3.23 9.23 5.76
C VAL A 60 1.81 9.51 6.22
N THR A 61 1.62 10.55 7.02
CA THR A 61 0.32 10.96 7.59
C THR A 61 -0.49 11.91 6.70
N GLU A 62 -0.04 12.17 5.46
CA GLU A 62 -0.80 13.02 4.50
C GLU A 62 -2.21 12.47 4.23
N PHE A 63 -2.41 11.14 4.32
CA PHE A 63 -3.72 10.50 4.14
C PHE A 63 -4.80 11.00 5.11
N PHE A 64 -4.42 11.62 6.24
CA PHE A 64 -5.39 12.23 7.15
C PHE A 64 -6.11 13.44 6.55
N PHE A 65 -5.56 14.03 5.50
CA PHE A 65 -6.11 15.24 4.87
C PHE A 65 -7.03 14.95 3.67
N GLY A 66 -7.30 13.68 3.38
CA GLY A 66 -8.19 13.25 2.32
C GLY A 66 -7.46 12.63 1.13
N GLY A 67 -8.19 12.44 0.03
CA GLY A 67 -7.68 11.78 -1.16
C GLY A 67 -7.77 10.26 -1.12
N HIS A 68 -7.29 9.61 -2.19
CA HIS A 68 -7.20 8.17 -2.29
C HIS A 68 -5.81 7.70 -1.85
N SER A 69 -5.76 6.84 -0.85
CA SER A 69 -4.50 6.32 -0.33
C SER A 69 -4.14 4.99 -0.99
N ILE A 70 -2.90 4.85 -1.43
CA ILE A 70 -2.35 3.60 -1.95
C ILE A 70 -1.18 3.19 -1.09
N ILE A 71 -1.31 2.07 -0.40
CA ILE A 71 -0.21 1.49 0.39
C ILE A 71 0.61 0.60 -0.54
N VAL A 72 1.92 0.86 -0.61
CA VAL A 72 2.89 0.02 -1.33
C VAL A 72 3.91 -0.56 -0.35
N GLU A 73 4.43 -1.75 -0.67
CA GLU A 73 5.32 -2.46 0.24
C GLU A 73 6.68 -1.77 0.39
N GLY A 74 7.30 -1.36 -0.71
CA GLY A 74 8.70 -0.97 -0.74
C GLY A 74 9.02 0.33 -1.47
N ASP A 75 10.33 0.57 -1.58
CA ASP A 75 10.88 1.78 -2.18
C ASP A 75 10.78 1.76 -3.71
N THR A 76 10.74 0.57 -4.33
CA THR A 76 10.71 0.42 -5.78
C THR A 76 9.36 0.87 -6.33
N GLU A 77 8.26 0.34 -5.80
CA GLU A 77 6.88 0.70 -6.16
C GLU A 77 6.61 2.17 -5.88
N TYR A 78 7.05 2.63 -4.70
CA TYR A 78 6.93 4.04 -4.32
C TYR A 78 7.62 4.97 -5.33
N THR A 79 8.86 4.68 -5.71
CA THR A 79 9.63 5.48 -6.67
C THR A 79 8.97 5.43 -8.05
N ALA A 80 8.54 4.24 -8.49
CA ALA A 80 7.86 4.06 -9.77
C ALA A 80 6.58 4.90 -9.86
N PHE A 81 5.72 4.81 -8.85
CA PHE A 81 4.47 5.57 -8.83
C PHE A 81 4.69 7.08 -8.71
N LYS A 82 5.63 7.52 -7.86
CA LYS A 82 5.98 8.95 -7.77
C LYS A 82 6.50 9.50 -9.09
N TYR A 83 7.26 8.72 -9.85
CA TYR A 83 7.70 9.11 -11.19
C TYR A 83 6.51 9.25 -12.15
N ILE A 84 5.61 8.26 -12.23
CA ILE A 84 4.42 8.32 -13.09
C ILE A 84 3.53 9.52 -12.72
N MET A 85 3.33 9.77 -11.42
CA MET A 85 2.56 10.94 -10.94
C MET A 85 3.22 12.26 -11.34
N SER A 86 4.56 12.34 -11.34
CA SER A 86 5.28 13.54 -11.75
C SER A 86 5.12 13.87 -13.24
N LEU A 87 4.88 12.87 -14.08
CA LEU A 87 4.59 13.04 -15.50
C LEU A 87 3.14 13.48 -15.77
N ASN A 88 2.22 13.22 -14.84
CA ASN A 88 0.78 13.47 -14.99
C ASN A 88 0.19 14.09 -13.70
N PRO A 89 0.67 15.24 -13.22
CA PRO A 89 0.34 15.74 -11.89
C PRO A 89 -1.15 16.04 -11.72
N ASP A 90 -1.84 16.50 -12.73
CA ASP A 90 -3.27 16.84 -12.66
C ASP A 90 -4.15 15.59 -12.51
N SER A 91 -3.74 14.46 -13.08
CA SER A 91 -4.47 13.19 -13.01
C SER A 91 -4.41 12.54 -11.63
N PHE A 92 -3.36 12.80 -10.87
CA PHE A 92 -3.07 12.13 -9.60
C PHE A 92 -2.98 13.08 -8.40
N LYS A 93 -3.50 14.32 -8.49
CA LYS A 93 -3.39 15.36 -7.45
C LYS A 93 -3.96 14.95 -6.09
N ASP A 94 -5.00 14.10 -6.09
CA ASP A 94 -5.69 13.64 -4.87
C ASP A 94 -5.28 12.20 -4.49
N VAL A 95 -4.10 11.74 -4.93
CA VAL A 95 -3.59 10.40 -4.65
C VAL A 95 -2.38 10.47 -3.72
N HIS A 96 -2.42 9.71 -2.64
CA HIS A 96 -1.34 9.60 -1.66
C HIS A 96 -0.72 8.21 -1.71
N ILE A 97 0.56 8.12 -2.08
CA ILE A 97 1.29 6.86 -2.02
C ILE A 97 1.95 6.74 -0.64
N ILE A 98 1.59 5.70 0.09
CA ILE A 98 2.13 5.38 1.42
C ILE A 98 3.11 4.23 1.28
N ARG A 99 4.37 4.49 1.58
CA ARG A 99 5.43 3.48 1.56
C ARG A 99 5.50 2.79 2.92
N ALA A 100 5.13 1.52 2.98
CA ALA A 100 5.08 0.76 4.23
C ALA A 100 6.46 0.38 4.79
N ARG A 101 7.50 0.33 3.95
CA ARG A 101 8.85 -0.14 4.32
C ARG A 101 8.87 -1.55 4.91
N GLY A 102 8.04 -2.41 4.36
CA GLY A 102 7.94 -3.82 4.69
C GLY A 102 6.51 -4.28 4.95
N LYS A 103 6.26 -5.51 4.58
CA LYS A 103 4.94 -6.13 4.51
C LYS A 103 4.15 -6.09 5.83
N ALA A 104 4.82 -6.30 6.96
CA ALA A 104 4.14 -6.28 8.27
C ALA A 104 3.59 -4.88 8.65
N THR A 105 4.21 -3.80 8.16
CA THR A 105 3.74 -2.44 8.40
C THR A 105 2.47 -2.12 7.61
N ILE A 106 2.23 -2.81 6.48
CA ILE A 106 0.97 -2.71 5.72
C ILE A 106 -0.22 -2.99 6.64
N VAL A 107 -0.14 -4.04 7.45
CA VAL A 107 -1.21 -4.40 8.40
C VAL A 107 -1.51 -3.26 9.37
N SER A 108 -0.47 -2.64 9.93
CA SER A 108 -0.62 -1.51 10.86
C SER A 108 -1.26 -0.28 10.21
N LEU A 109 -0.92 0.00 8.94
CA LEU A 109 -1.51 1.09 8.16
C LEU A 109 -2.98 0.81 7.82
N ILE A 110 -3.32 -0.42 7.43
CA ILE A 110 -4.69 -0.86 7.17
C ILE A 110 -5.58 -0.61 8.39
N LYS A 111 -5.14 -1.01 9.59
CA LYS A 111 -5.89 -0.79 10.82
C LYS A 111 -6.23 0.69 11.06
N ILE A 112 -5.30 1.60 10.75
CA ILE A 112 -5.55 3.04 10.87
C ILE A 112 -6.57 3.50 9.82
N LEU A 113 -6.38 3.13 8.55
CA LEU A 113 -7.28 3.53 7.46
C LEU A 113 -8.70 2.98 7.67
N ASN A 114 -8.83 1.75 8.17
CA ASN A 114 -10.11 1.16 8.56
C ASN A 114 -10.80 1.98 9.67
N HIS A 115 -10.05 2.42 10.68
CA HIS A 115 -10.60 3.25 11.75
C HIS A 115 -11.23 4.55 11.22
N PHE A 116 -10.63 5.12 10.18
CA PHE A 116 -11.17 6.33 9.51
C PHE A 116 -12.21 6.01 8.43
N ASN A 117 -12.56 4.73 8.23
CA ASN A 117 -13.45 4.28 7.15
C ASN A 117 -13.03 4.86 5.78
N SER A 118 -11.72 4.95 5.56
CA SER A 118 -11.11 5.54 4.37
C SER A 118 -11.24 4.61 3.17
N ARG A 119 -11.33 5.19 1.96
CA ARG A 119 -11.12 4.44 0.73
C ARG A 119 -9.62 4.34 0.46
N TYR A 120 -9.12 3.12 0.21
CA TYR A 120 -7.72 2.90 -0.07
C TYR A 120 -7.48 1.65 -0.91
N SER A 121 -6.25 1.55 -1.43
CA SER A 121 -5.78 0.35 -2.10
C SER A 121 -4.46 -0.12 -1.49
N VAL A 122 -4.22 -1.42 -1.59
CA VAL A 122 -2.98 -2.05 -1.14
C VAL A 122 -2.35 -2.79 -2.31
N LEU A 123 -1.08 -2.50 -2.57
CA LEU A 123 -0.23 -3.26 -3.48
C LEU A 123 0.92 -3.86 -2.69
N HIS A 124 1.05 -5.16 -2.74
CA HIS A 124 2.15 -5.88 -2.11
C HIS A 124 2.65 -7.02 -2.99
N ASP A 125 3.81 -7.56 -2.68
CA ASP A 125 4.33 -8.75 -3.35
C ASP A 125 3.70 -10.01 -2.74
N SER A 126 3.34 -11.02 -3.56
CA SER A 126 2.86 -12.29 -3.02
C SER A 126 3.97 -13.04 -2.28
N ASP A 127 5.22 -12.88 -2.73
CA ASP A 127 6.39 -13.67 -2.35
C ASP A 127 6.27 -15.17 -2.73
N TYR A 128 7.20 -15.97 -2.26
CA TYR A 128 7.19 -17.41 -2.41
C TYR A 128 6.50 -18.07 -1.22
N PRO A 129 5.66 -19.10 -1.43
CA PRO A 129 5.06 -19.84 -0.32
C PRO A 129 6.08 -20.53 0.59
N CYS A 130 7.15 -21.07 -0.03
CA CYS A 130 8.21 -21.81 0.66
C CYS A 130 9.59 -21.28 0.26
N LEU A 131 10.51 -21.28 1.22
CA LEU A 131 11.92 -21.01 0.98
C LEU A 131 12.59 -22.20 0.26
N GLN A 132 13.80 -21.99 -0.29
CA GLN A 132 14.58 -23.04 -0.98
C GLN A 132 14.84 -24.27 -0.11
N ASN A 133 14.88 -24.13 1.21
CA ASN A 133 15.04 -25.24 2.16
C ASN A 133 13.73 -25.98 2.48
N GLY A 134 12.63 -25.68 1.80
CA GLY A 134 11.31 -26.27 2.01
C GLY A 134 10.52 -25.68 3.20
N ASN A 135 11.11 -24.81 4.00
CA ASN A 135 10.40 -24.18 5.11
C ASN A 135 9.41 -23.12 4.58
N ARG A 136 8.32 -22.93 5.34
CA ARG A 136 7.35 -21.86 5.05
C ARG A 136 8.03 -20.49 5.07
N ASN A 137 7.76 -19.68 4.05
CA ASN A 137 8.30 -18.33 3.97
C ASN A 137 7.57 -17.40 4.96
N PRO A 138 8.27 -16.74 5.90
CA PRO A 138 7.64 -15.77 6.81
C PRO A 138 6.94 -14.62 6.08
N ALA A 139 7.49 -14.13 4.97
CA ALA A 139 6.89 -13.05 4.17
C ALA A 139 5.55 -13.49 3.56
N TRP A 140 5.46 -14.75 3.07
CA TRP A 140 4.19 -15.34 2.62
C TRP A 140 3.14 -15.40 3.75
N THR A 141 3.57 -15.72 4.96
CA THR A 141 2.66 -15.84 6.11
C THR A 141 1.96 -14.52 6.44
N ILE A 142 2.62 -13.38 6.19
CA ILE A 142 2.04 -12.05 6.44
C ILE A 142 0.87 -11.75 5.50
N ASN A 143 0.78 -12.38 4.32
CA ASN A 143 -0.36 -12.21 3.41
C ASN A 143 -1.69 -12.51 4.12
N GLN A 144 -1.74 -13.56 4.96
CA GLN A 144 -2.91 -13.88 5.75
C GLN A 144 -3.31 -12.71 6.68
N SER A 145 -2.35 -12.10 7.35
CA SER A 145 -2.61 -10.96 8.24
C SER A 145 -3.06 -9.71 7.47
N ILE A 146 -2.61 -9.52 6.23
CA ILE A 146 -3.05 -8.41 5.37
C ILE A 146 -4.53 -8.57 5.02
N VAL A 147 -4.93 -9.73 4.52
CA VAL A 147 -6.32 -9.95 4.12
C VAL A 147 -7.27 -9.93 5.33
N GLU A 148 -6.87 -10.49 6.46
CA GLU A 148 -7.63 -10.40 7.71
C GLU A 148 -7.86 -8.95 8.13
N ALA A 149 -6.81 -8.12 8.10
CA ALA A 149 -6.93 -6.70 8.43
C ALA A 149 -7.84 -5.94 7.43
N VAL A 150 -7.81 -6.28 6.14
CA VAL A 150 -8.72 -5.70 5.14
C VAL A 150 -10.17 -6.01 5.48
N TYR A 151 -10.47 -7.24 5.87
CA TYR A 151 -11.85 -7.64 6.21
C TYR A 151 -12.37 -7.04 7.53
N GLU A 152 -11.51 -6.43 8.36
CA GLU A 152 -11.95 -5.61 9.50
C GLU A 152 -12.54 -4.25 9.07
N HIS A 153 -12.46 -3.86 7.78
CA HIS A 153 -13.05 -2.61 7.29
C HIS A 153 -14.59 -2.67 7.34
N ALA A 154 -15.20 -1.59 7.84
CA ALA A 154 -16.66 -1.50 7.95
C ALA A 154 -17.39 -1.61 6.59
N ASP A 155 -16.71 -1.23 5.51
CA ASP A 155 -17.20 -1.31 4.14
C ASP A 155 -16.06 -1.77 3.22
N VAL A 156 -15.95 -3.08 3.01
CA VAL A 156 -14.87 -3.71 2.22
C VAL A 156 -14.86 -3.21 0.76
N SER A 157 -16.00 -2.76 0.22
CA SER A 157 -16.06 -2.21 -1.14
C SER A 157 -15.20 -0.95 -1.35
N LYS A 158 -14.75 -0.32 -0.25
CA LYS A 158 -13.82 0.81 -0.29
C LYS A 158 -12.35 0.38 -0.40
N VAL A 159 -12.08 -0.90 -0.29
CA VAL A 159 -10.71 -1.42 -0.28
C VAL A 159 -10.46 -2.23 -1.53
N ARG A 160 -9.31 -2.00 -2.16
CA ARG A 160 -8.80 -2.86 -3.22
C ARG A 160 -7.48 -3.48 -2.79
N LEU A 161 -7.41 -4.80 -2.75
CA LEU A 161 -6.22 -5.57 -2.38
C LEU A 161 -5.65 -6.27 -3.59
N ILE A 162 -4.47 -5.83 -4.04
CA ILE A 162 -3.77 -6.40 -5.20
C ILE A 162 -2.41 -6.95 -4.75
N ALA A 163 -2.09 -8.16 -5.21
CA ALA A 163 -0.76 -8.75 -5.09
C ALA A 163 -0.07 -8.81 -6.46
N ASN A 164 1.19 -8.40 -6.53
CA ASN A 164 2.07 -8.79 -7.63
C ASN A 164 2.39 -10.28 -7.50
N LEU A 165 2.20 -11.05 -8.53
CA LEU A 165 2.58 -12.46 -8.52
C LEU A 165 4.10 -12.57 -8.52
N LYS A 166 4.65 -13.19 -7.45
CA LYS A 166 6.04 -13.15 -7.02
C LYS A 166 6.43 -11.79 -6.45
N ASN A 167 6.74 -10.80 -7.29
CA ASN A 167 7.08 -9.44 -6.84
C ASN A 167 6.96 -8.43 -7.99
N PHE A 168 6.88 -7.13 -7.62
CA PHE A 168 6.72 -6.02 -8.56
C PHE A 168 7.75 -6.03 -9.71
N LYS A 169 9.00 -6.35 -9.41
CA LYS A 169 10.06 -6.34 -10.44
C LYS A 169 9.86 -7.45 -11.46
N ALA A 170 9.49 -8.64 -11.02
CA ALA A 170 9.25 -9.76 -11.92
C ALA A 170 8.08 -9.50 -12.87
N VAL A 171 7.12 -8.67 -12.47
CA VAL A 171 5.95 -8.33 -13.29
C VAL A 171 6.23 -7.15 -14.23
N TYR A 172 6.89 -6.09 -13.74
CA TYR A 172 6.95 -4.82 -14.44
C TYR A 172 8.33 -4.43 -14.96
N LEU A 173 9.41 -5.01 -14.43
CA LEU A 173 10.76 -4.62 -14.82
C LEU A 173 11.46 -5.74 -15.58
N SER A 174 12.32 -5.35 -16.54
CA SER A 174 12.98 -6.29 -17.44
C SER A 174 14.13 -7.07 -16.81
N LYS A 175 14.62 -6.61 -15.63
CA LYS A 175 15.76 -7.22 -14.93
C LYS A 175 15.49 -7.39 -13.45
N GLU A 176 15.83 -8.54 -12.89
CA GLU A 176 16.02 -8.70 -11.46
C GLU A 176 17.28 -7.91 -11.03
N VAL A 177 17.08 -6.64 -10.71
CA VAL A 177 18.20 -5.77 -10.38
C VAL A 177 18.61 -5.99 -8.93
N SER A 178 19.83 -6.46 -8.73
CA SER A 178 20.53 -6.46 -7.43
C SER A 178 21.16 -5.07 -7.20
N GLY A 179 21.12 -4.55 -5.98
CA GLY A 179 21.66 -3.22 -5.64
C GLY A 179 20.61 -2.13 -5.86
N GLU A 180 20.96 -0.89 -5.76
CA GLU A 180 20.17 0.36 -5.87
C GLU A 180 18.79 0.26 -6.58
N LYS A 181 17.93 -0.61 -6.03
CA LYS A 181 16.69 -1.08 -6.66
C LYS A 181 15.75 0.04 -7.11
N PRO A 182 15.51 1.10 -6.30
CA PRO A 182 14.63 2.19 -6.72
C PRO A 182 15.21 3.03 -7.87
N TYR A 183 16.52 3.25 -7.87
CA TYR A 183 17.20 3.98 -8.94
C TYR A 183 17.12 3.23 -10.26
N ASN A 184 17.39 1.93 -10.25
CA ASN A 184 17.36 1.12 -11.45
C ASN A 184 15.93 1.00 -12.02
N ALA A 185 14.91 0.87 -11.16
CA ALA A 185 13.51 0.91 -11.58
C ALA A 185 13.16 2.24 -12.26
N LEU A 186 13.64 3.36 -11.70
CA LEU A 186 13.45 4.68 -12.31
C LEU A 186 14.11 4.78 -13.69
N MET A 187 15.32 4.26 -13.83
CA MET A 187 16.04 4.26 -15.12
C MET A 187 15.34 3.42 -16.18
N GLU A 188 14.78 2.26 -15.82
CA GLU A 188 13.98 1.44 -16.74
C GLU A 188 12.70 2.16 -17.16
N LEU A 189 11.96 2.75 -16.22
CA LEU A 189 10.76 3.54 -16.51
C LEU A 189 11.04 4.74 -17.43
N MET A 190 12.18 5.40 -17.27
CA MET A 190 12.60 6.52 -18.15
C MET A 190 13.04 6.05 -19.52
N GLY A 191 13.62 4.85 -19.62
CA GLY A 191 14.19 4.31 -20.86
C GLY A 191 13.21 3.54 -21.72
N ASP A 192 12.10 3.02 -21.13
CA ASP A 192 11.12 2.18 -21.83
C ASP A 192 9.69 2.70 -21.61
N PRO A 193 9.06 3.27 -22.66
CA PRO A 193 7.68 3.75 -22.58
C PRO A 193 6.66 2.68 -22.31
N ASP A 194 6.88 1.42 -22.71
CA ASP A 194 5.93 0.33 -22.49
C ASP A 194 5.92 -0.07 -21.01
N ILE A 195 7.09 -0.15 -20.38
CA ILE A 195 7.21 -0.35 -18.92
C ILE A 195 6.51 0.79 -18.18
N SER A 196 6.75 2.02 -18.58
CA SER A 196 6.13 3.22 -17.99
C SER A 196 4.61 3.18 -18.11
N ASN A 197 4.06 2.81 -19.27
CA ASN A 197 2.62 2.68 -19.51
C ASN A 197 2.00 1.54 -18.69
N ASN A 198 2.68 0.40 -18.57
CA ASN A 198 2.20 -0.72 -17.77
C ASN A 198 2.11 -0.34 -16.28
N VAL A 199 3.13 0.34 -15.75
CA VAL A 199 3.13 0.82 -14.35
C VAL A 199 2.07 1.91 -14.14
N LYS A 200 1.85 2.78 -15.14
CA LYS A 200 0.76 3.76 -15.11
C LYS A 200 -0.61 3.07 -15.05
N SER A 201 -0.83 2.06 -15.88
CA SER A 201 -2.09 1.29 -15.87
C SER A 201 -2.32 0.59 -14.53
N LEU A 202 -1.26 0.08 -13.89
CA LEU A 202 -1.36 -0.45 -12.54
C LEU A 202 -1.79 0.63 -11.53
N LEU A 203 -1.15 1.80 -11.56
CA LEU A 203 -1.50 2.92 -10.69
C LEU A 203 -2.96 3.35 -10.88
N GLU A 204 -3.42 3.48 -12.12
CA GLU A 204 -4.80 3.81 -12.46
C GLU A 204 -5.78 2.75 -11.95
N SER A 205 -5.44 1.47 -12.07
CA SER A 205 -6.27 0.37 -11.56
C SER A 205 -6.38 0.36 -10.04
N LEU A 206 -5.35 0.81 -9.32
CA LEU A 206 -5.39 0.95 -7.86
C LEU A 206 -6.29 2.11 -7.40
N ILE A 207 -6.55 3.08 -8.28
CA ILE A 207 -7.44 4.23 -7.99
C ILE A 207 -8.88 3.90 -8.38
N ASP A 208 -9.07 3.33 -9.56
CA ASP A 208 -10.39 2.89 -10.04
C ASP A 208 -10.62 1.42 -9.68
N HIS A 209 -11.36 1.17 -8.60
CA HIS A 209 -11.67 -0.17 -8.13
C HIS A 209 -12.54 -0.99 -9.09
N THR A 210 -13.10 -0.37 -10.15
CA THR A 210 -13.86 -1.07 -11.21
C THR A 210 -12.99 -1.49 -12.39
N ALA A 211 -11.75 -0.98 -12.45
CA ALA A 211 -10.83 -1.33 -13.52
C ALA A 211 -10.37 -2.80 -13.42
N ALA A 212 -10.12 -3.42 -14.58
CA ALA A 212 -9.57 -4.77 -14.62
C ALA A 212 -8.20 -4.83 -13.92
N THR A 213 -7.93 -5.96 -13.26
CA THR A 213 -6.62 -6.20 -12.65
C THR A 213 -5.57 -6.39 -13.75
N PRO A 214 -4.44 -5.66 -13.73
CA PRO A 214 -3.39 -5.78 -14.72
C PRO A 214 -2.75 -7.17 -14.75
N GLN A 215 -2.19 -7.52 -15.90
CA GLN A 215 -1.48 -8.78 -16.08
C GLN A 215 -0.31 -8.93 -15.08
N GLY A 216 -0.13 -10.13 -14.52
CA GLY A 216 0.88 -10.40 -13.49
C GLY A 216 0.49 -9.97 -12.08
N CYS A 217 -0.69 -9.36 -11.93
CA CYS A 217 -1.28 -9.02 -10.65
C CYS A 217 -2.54 -9.84 -10.38
N LEU A 218 -2.88 -10.00 -9.12
CA LEU A 218 -4.09 -10.65 -8.66
C LEU A 218 -4.81 -9.76 -7.64
N GLU A 219 -6.08 -9.47 -7.88
CA GLU A 219 -6.99 -9.02 -6.84
C GLU A 219 -7.49 -10.26 -6.09
N TRP A 220 -7.34 -10.29 -4.78
CA TRP A 220 -7.52 -11.52 -4.02
C TRP A 220 -8.19 -11.29 -2.67
N GLU A 221 -8.87 -12.34 -2.19
CA GLU A 221 -9.71 -12.27 -1.00
C GLU A 221 -9.34 -13.33 0.05
N ASP A 222 -8.61 -14.38 -0.34
CA ASP A 222 -8.17 -15.45 0.56
C ASP A 222 -6.82 -16.04 0.13
N ILE A 223 -6.11 -16.60 1.10
CA ILE A 223 -4.75 -17.13 0.91
C ILE A 223 -4.71 -18.36 -0.01
N THR A 224 -5.81 -19.12 -0.09
CA THR A 224 -5.87 -20.32 -0.93
C THR A 224 -5.94 -19.93 -2.39
N THR A 225 -6.78 -18.95 -2.72
CA THR A 225 -6.89 -18.34 -4.05
C THR A 225 -5.55 -17.71 -4.46
N LEU A 226 -4.92 -16.92 -3.59
CA LEU A 226 -3.61 -16.34 -3.85
C LEU A 226 -2.58 -17.42 -4.16
N LYS A 227 -2.56 -18.52 -3.39
CA LYS A 227 -1.62 -19.62 -3.61
C LYS A 227 -1.86 -20.32 -4.93
N ALA A 228 -3.09 -20.63 -5.28
CA ALA A 228 -3.41 -21.31 -6.54
C ALA A 228 -2.94 -20.48 -7.74
N HIS A 229 -3.22 -19.18 -7.76
CA HIS A 229 -2.77 -18.29 -8.82
C HIS A 229 -1.25 -18.11 -8.86
N TYR A 230 -0.59 -18.10 -7.70
CA TYR A 230 0.86 -18.07 -7.64
C TYR A 230 1.46 -19.36 -8.27
N ASP A 231 0.94 -20.53 -7.92
CA ASP A 231 1.40 -21.82 -8.44
C ASP A 231 1.23 -21.88 -9.98
N ASP A 232 0.09 -21.41 -10.51
CA ASP A 232 -0.17 -21.33 -11.94
C ASP A 232 0.79 -20.37 -12.65
N TRP A 233 1.04 -19.20 -12.03
CA TRP A 233 1.98 -18.20 -12.54
C TRP A 233 3.42 -18.75 -12.57
N GLU A 234 3.84 -19.45 -11.52
CA GLU A 234 5.17 -20.05 -11.42
C GLU A 234 5.37 -21.11 -12.52
N ILE A 235 4.38 -21.97 -12.75
CA ILE A 235 4.39 -22.96 -13.83
C ILE A 235 4.52 -22.29 -15.20
N ALA A 236 3.76 -21.24 -15.44
CA ALA A 236 3.77 -20.52 -16.72
C ALA A 236 5.08 -19.76 -16.99
N ASN A 237 5.83 -19.39 -15.95
CA ASN A 237 7.07 -18.61 -16.02
C ASN A 237 8.33 -19.40 -15.61
N ALA A 238 8.20 -20.72 -15.38
CA ALA A 238 9.32 -21.63 -15.10
C ALA A 238 10.04 -22.01 -16.42
N GLN A 239 10.80 -21.03 -17.02
CA GLN A 239 11.73 -21.27 -18.13
C GLN A 239 13.15 -20.86 -17.75
#